data_4df8adee5e9bbd2d6b2942edbb28362a
#
_entry.id   4df8adee5e9bbd2d6b2942edbb28362a
#
_cell.length_a   1.000
_cell.length_b   1.000
_cell.length_c   1.000
_cell.angle_alpha   90.00
_cell.angle_beta   90.00
_cell.angle_gamma   90.00
#
_symmetry.space_group_name_H-M   'P 1'
#
loop_
_entity.id
_entity.type
_entity.pdbx_description
1 polymer ?
#
loop_
_entity_poly.entity_id
_entity_poly.type
_entity_poly.pdbx_seq_one_letter_code
_entity_poly.pdbx_strand_id
1 'polypeptide(L)'
;MGLCIFFGVSKNLNASVGMGFAVTSVITLSTILAWLLYTQVLVPLHLEFLRTISFVILIASFVQLLEIVIKKESPTLYNMWGIYLMLIATNCIVLSVPVISVTNNYNFVENIVFAIGAGLGFALALILMASCREKLDYADVPEPLKGTPIAFVVAGMLSLAFLGFSGMI
;
A
#
# COMPACT_ATOMS: atom_id res chain seq x y z
N MET A 1 5.26 7.05 -1.11
CA MET A 1 4.55 6.26 -2.13
C MET A 1 3.19 5.87 -1.59
N GLY A 2 2.15 5.65 -2.40
CA GLY A 2 0.82 5.26 -1.92
C GLY A 2 -0.13 6.43 -1.59
N LEU A 3 0.08 7.59 -2.18
CA LEU A 3 -0.75 8.79 -1.98
C LEU A 3 -2.24 8.56 -2.32
N CYS A 4 -2.55 7.69 -3.27
CA CYS A 4 -3.93 7.41 -3.69
C CYS A 4 -4.79 6.90 -2.53
N ILE A 5 -4.29 5.94 -1.75
CA ILE A 5 -4.98 5.41 -0.58
C ILE A 5 -4.95 6.42 0.57
N PHE A 6 -3.84 7.14 0.74
CA PHE A 6 -3.70 8.18 1.73
C PHE A 6 -4.84 9.20 1.67
N PHE A 7 -5.18 9.67 0.48
CA PHE A 7 -6.26 10.63 0.30
C PHE A 7 -7.66 10.00 0.30
N GLY A 8 -7.78 8.78 -0.21
CA GLY A 8 -9.07 8.09 -0.35
C GLY A 8 -9.65 7.58 0.96
N VAL A 9 -8.82 7.02 1.84
CA VAL A 9 -9.26 6.28 3.03
C VAL A 9 -9.12 7.08 4.32
N SER A 10 -8.32 8.13 4.35
CA SER A 10 -7.98 8.87 5.57
C SER A 10 -9.11 9.71 6.19
N LYS A 11 -10.35 9.59 5.69
CA LYS A 11 -11.52 10.30 6.25
C LYS A 11 -12.07 9.67 7.54
N ASN A 12 -11.90 8.35 7.72
CA ASN A 12 -12.42 7.62 8.87
C ASN A 12 -11.32 6.76 9.50
N LEU A 13 -11.08 6.94 10.80
CA LEU A 13 -10.04 6.23 11.54
C LEU A 13 -10.24 4.72 11.51
N ASN A 14 -11.47 4.24 11.73
CA ASN A 14 -11.79 2.81 11.71
C ASN A 14 -11.55 2.17 10.34
N ALA A 15 -11.89 2.88 9.26
CA ALA A 15 -11.62 2.43 7.90
C ALA A 15 -10.11 2.38 7.61
N SER A 16 -9.35 3.36 8.11
CA SER A 16 -7.90 3.42 7.94
C SER A 16 -7.16 2.26 8.61
N VAL A 17 -7.59 1.85 9.81
CA VAL A 17 -7.02 0.70 10.53
C VAL A 17 -7.29 -0.59 9.75
N GLY A 18 -8.55 -0.84 9.38
CA GLY A 18 -8.91 -2.03 8.60
C GLY A 18 -8.18 -2.11 7.26
N MET A 19 -8.05 -0.96 6.59
CA MET A 19 -7.32 -0.85 5.34
C MET A 19 -5.81 -1.09 5.50
N GLY A 20 -5.22 -0.63 6.59
CA GLY A 20 -3.82 -0.89 6.92
C GLY A 20 -3.52 -2.39 7.03
N PHE A 21 -4.38 -3.15 7.70
CA PHE A 21 -4.26 -4.61 7.77
C PHE A 21 -4.45 -5.29 6.42
N ALA A 22 -5.44 -4.87 5.64
CA ALA A 22 -5.70 -5.42 4.31
C ALA A 22 -4.49 -5.19 3.38
N VAL A 23 -3.97 -3.97 3.33
CA VAL A 23 -2.80 -3.63 2.52
C VAL A 23 -1.56 -4.42 2.95
N THR A 24 -1.32 -4.57 4.26
CA THR A 24 -0.19 -5.35 4.78
C THR A 24 -0.28 -6.82 4.34
N SER A 25 -1.47 -7.42 4.43
CA SER A 25 -1.71 -8.80 3.97
C SER A 25 -1.46 -8.95 2.47
N VAL A 26 -1.96 -8.01 1.67
CA VAL A 26 -1.79 -8.03 0.20
C VAL A 26 -0.32 -7.83 -0.17
N ILE A 27 0.40 -6.90 0.47
CA ILE A 27 1.83 -6.69 0.23
C ILE A 27 2.61 -7.97 0.50
N THR A 28 2.38 -8.61 1.65
CA THR A 28 3.10 -9.82 2.03
C THR A 28 2.86 -10.97 1.05
N LEU A 29 1.60 -11.23 0.70
CA LEU A 29 1.25 -12.27 -0.26
C LEU A 29 1.80 -11.97 -1.66
N SER A 30 1.65 -10.74 -2.14
CA SER A 30 2.16 -10.31 -3.45
C SER A 30 3.68 -10.43 -3.53
N THR A 31 4.39 -10.12 -2.45
CA THR A 31 5.85 -10.18 -2.41
C THR A 31 6.35 -11.64 -2.44
N ILE A 32 5.65 -12.55 -1.75
CA ILE A 32 5.95 -13.99 -1.80
C ILE A 32 5.74 -14.53 -3.23
N LEU A 33 4.61 -14.22 -3.85
CA LEU A 33 4.30 -14.64 -5.22
C LEU A 33 5.29 -14.06 -6.24
N ALA A 34 5.64 -12.79 -6.10
CA ALA A 34 6.61 -12.13 -6.97
C ALA A 34 8.02 -12.75 -6.85
N TRP A 35 8.45 -13.07 -5.63
CA TRP A 35 9.72 -13.76 -5.40
C TRP A 35 9.74 -15.16 -6.03
N LEU A 36 8.65 -15.90 -5.88
CA LEU A 36 8.51 -17.23 -6.43
C LEU A 36 8.52 -17.20 -7.97
N LEU A 37 7.80 -16.25 -8.57
CA LEU A 37 7.80 -16.05 -10.02
C LEU A 37 9.19 -15.64 -10.52
N TYR A 38 9.87 -14.74 -9.82
CA TYR A 38 11.22 -14.30 -10.18
C TYR A 38 12.19 -15.47 -10.20
N THR A 39 12.23 -16.27 -9.12
CA THR A 39 13.18 -17.38 -8.97
C THR A 39 12.90 -18.54 -9.93
N GLN A 40 11.62 -18.86 -10.18
CA GLN A 40 11.24 -20.04 -10.98
C GLN A 40 11.12 -19.75 -12.48
N VAL A 41 10.81 -18.51 -12.87
CA VAL A 41 10.49 -18.17 -14.26
C VAL A 41 11.48 -17.18 -14.86
N LEU A 42 11.73 -16.06 -14.20
CA LEU A 42 12.55 -15.00 -14.77
C LEU A 42 14.04 -15.34 -14.82
N VAL A 43 14.57 -15.95 -13.75
CA VAL A 43 15.99 -16.32 -13.67
C VAL A 43 16.38 -17.34 -14.74
N PRO A 44 15.66 -18.47 -14.92
CA PRO A 44 16.03 -19.48 -15.93
C PRO A 44 15.82 -19.00 -17.37
N LEU A 45 14.93 -18.01 -17.61
CA LEU A 45 14.67 -17.48 -18.95
C LEU A 45 15.54 -16.26 -19.32
N HIS A 46 16.39 -15.75 -18.42
CA HIS A 46 17.20 -14.52 -18.63
C HIS A 46 16.37 -13.29 -19.06
N LEU A 47 15.11 -13.19 -18.62
CA LEU A 47 14.17 -12.11 -18.95
C LEU A 47 14.11 -11.03 -17.87
N GLU A 48 15.25 -10.69 -17.28
CA GLU A 48 15.33 -9.70 -16.18
C GLU A 48 14.82 -8.32 -16.60
N PHE A 49 14.89 -7.98 -17.88
CA PHE A 49 14.36 -6.73 -18.43
C PHE A 49 12.82 -6.59 -18.28
N LEU A 50 12.10 -7.70 -18.34
CA LEU A 50 10.63 -7.73 -18.22
C LEU A 50 10.15 -7.84 -16.76
N ARG A 51 11.04 -7.74 -15.78
CA ARG A 51 10.75 -7.90 -14.35
C ARG A 51 9.59 -7.04 -13.87
N THR A 52 9.63 -5.74 -14.13
CA THR A 52 8.61 -4.80 -13.65
C THR A 52 7.25 -5.07 -14.29
N ILE A 53 7.21 -5.36 -15.59
CA ILE A 53 5.97 -5.65 -16.32
C ILE A 53 5.35 -6.94 -15.80
N SER A 54 6.14 -7.98 -15.60
CA SER A 54 5.69 -9.26 -15.05
C SER A 54 5.12 -9.11 -13.64
N PHE A 55 5.75 -8.29 -12.80
CA PHE A 55 5.25 -8.03 -11.44
C PHE A 55 3.93 -7.25 -11.44
N VAL A 56 3.78 -6.25 -12.31
CA VAL A 56 2.52 -5.51 -12.45
C VAL A 56 1.38 -6.45 -12.85
N ILE A 57 1.59 -7.28 -13.85
CA ILE A 57 0.57 -8.23 -14.34
C ILE A 57 0.22 -9.25 -13.26
N LEU A 58 1.22 -9.81 -12.58
CA LEU A 58 1.01 -10.80 -11.51
C LEU A 58 0.21 -10.19 -10.35
N ILE A 59 0.62 -9.02 -9.86
CA ILE A 59 -0.04 -8.36 -8.74
C ILE A 59 -1.48 -7.96 -9.11
N ALA A 60 -1.69 -7.40 -10.31
CA ALA A 60 -3.01 -7.04 -10.78
C ALA A 60 -3.93 -8.25 -10.88
N SER A 61 -3.46 -9.36 -11.47
CA SER A 61 -4.21 -10.61 -11.56
C SER A 61 -4.54 -11.19 -10.19
N PHE A 62 -3.59 -11.17 -9.27
CA PHE A 62 -3.78 -11.69 -7.92
C PHE A 62 -4.82 -10.88 -7.13
N VAL A 63 -4.74 -9.54 -7.18
CA VAL A 63 -5.70 -8.69 -6.47
C VAL A 63 -7.10 -8.79 -7.08
N GLN A 64 -7.23 -8.89 -8.41
CA GLN A 64 -8.51 -9.14 -9.05
C GLN A 64 -9.13 -10.49 -8.66
N LEU A 65 -8.30 -11.52 -8.52
CA LEU A 65 -8.75 -12.84 -8.06
C LEU A 65 -9.25 -12.75 -6.61
N LEU A 66 -8.53 -12.05 -5.73
CA LEU A 66 -8.97 -11.77 -4.36
C LEU A 66 -10.31 -11.01 -4.32
N GLU A 67 -10.48 -10.03 -5.20
CA GLU A 67 -11.73 -9.26 -5.32
C GLU A 67 -12.92 -10.18 -5.66
N ILE A 68 -12.75 -11.08 -6.63
CA ILE A 68 -13.78 -12.03 -7.03
C ILE A 68 -14.15 -12.97 -5.88
N VAL A 69 -13.16 -13.46 -5.13
CA VAL A 69 -13.37 -14.35 -3.98
C VAL A 69 -14.13 -13.63 -2.87
N ILE A 70 -13.72 -12.41 -2.52
CA ILE A 70 -14.39 -11.60 -1.48
C ILE A 70 -15.84 -11.27 -1.88
N LYS A 71 -16.06 -10.95 -3.15
CA LYS A 71 -17.39 -10.68 -3.69
C LYS A 71 -18.34 -11.89 -3.56
N LYS A 72 -17.80 -13.10 -3.71
CA LYS A 72 -18.57 -14.34 -3.63
C LYS A 72 -18.89 -14.73 -2.19
N GLU A 73 -17.93 -14.59 -1.28
CA GLU A 73 -18.06 -15.02 0.12
C GLU A 73 -18.86 -14.02 0.98
N SER A 74 -18.70 -12.73 0.75
CA SER A 74 -19.30 -11.70 1.61
C SER A 74 -19.71 -10.46 0.83
N PRO A 75 -20.91 -10.45 0.19
CA PRO A 75 -21.37 -9.28 -0.58
C PRO A 75 -21.55 -8.02 0.27
N THR A 76 -21.78 -8.16 1.58
CA THR A 76 -21.88 -7.02 2.50
C THR A 76 -20.54 -6.32 2.69
N LEU A 77 -19.45 -7.08 2.82
CA LEU A 77 -18.08 -6.56 2.89
C LEU A 77 -17.66 -5.94 1.54
N TYR A 78 -18.07 -6.53 0.44
CA TYR A 78 -17.79 -5.99 -0.89
C TYR A 78 -18.42 -4.61 -1.11
N ASN A 79 -19.65 -4.38 -0.66
CA ASN A 79 -20.31 -3.07 -0.77
C ASN A 79 -19.60 -1.97 0.05
N MET A 80 -18.96 -2.33 1.15
CA MET A 80 -18.18 -1.40 1.96
C MET A 80 -16.74 -1.19 1.43
N TRP A 81 -16.14 -2.22 0.84
CA TRP A 81 -14.72 -2.27 0.50
C TRP A 81 -14.42 -2.32 -0.99
N GLY A 82 -15.42 -2.46 -1.85
CA GLY A 82 -15.24 -2.65 -3.29
C GLY A 82 -14.42 -1.55 -3.99
N ILE A 83 -14.67 -0.28 -3.62
CA ILE A 83 -13.90 0.86 -4.14
C ILE A 83 -12.46 0.83 -3.60
N TYR A 84 -12.27 0.38 -2.37
CA TYR A 84 -10.95 0.30 -1.72
C TYR A 84 -10.09 -0.84 -2.28
N LEU A 85 -10.69 -1.94 -2.70
CA LEU A 85 -9.96 -3.05 -3.35
C LEU A 85 -9.29 -2.63 -4.65
N MET A 86 -9.99 -1.83 -5.47
CA MET A 86 -9.42 -1.25 -6.69
C MET A 86 -8.24 -0.32 -6.36
N LEU A 87 -8.33 0.46 -5.29
CA LEU A 87 -7.25 1.31 -4.80
C LEU A 87 -6.05 0.52 -4.26
N ILE A 88 -6.27 -0.67 -3.71
CA ILE A 88 -5.18 -1.57 -3.27
C ILE A 88 -4.44 -2.13 -4.49
N ALA A 89 -5.16 -2.54 -5.54
CA ALA A 89 -4.56 -3.11 -6.76
C ALA A 89 -3.61 -2.14 -7.46
N THR A 90 -3.96 -0.85 -7.49
CA THR A 90 -3.17 0.21 -8.13
C THR A 90 -2.20 0.89 -7.17
N ASN A 91 -2.04 0.38 -5.96
CA ASN A 91 -1.18 1.00 -4.95
C ASN A 91 0.30 0.81 -5.25
N CYS A 92 1.01 1.92 -5.40
CA CYS A 92 2.45 1.92 -5.71
C CYS A 92 3.31 1.17 -4.67
N ILE A 93 2.88 1.09 -3.41
CA ILE A 93 3.66 0.38 -2.39
C ILE A 93 3.60 -1.13 -2.59
N VAL A 94 2.46 -1.67 -3.02
CA VAL A 94 2.30 -3.10 -3.32
C VAL A 94 3.23 -3.56 -4.45
N LEU A 95 3.51 -2.67 -5.40
CA LEU A 95 4.47 -2.92 -6.48
C LEU A 95 5.92 -2.66 -6.05
N SER A 96 6.15 -1.60 -5.27
CA SER A 96 7.49 -1.15 -4.89
C SER A 96 8.22 -2.17 -4.00
N VAL A 97 7.52 -2.78 -3.05
CA VAL A 97 8.11 -3.72 -2.09
C VAL A 97 8.74 -4.95 -2.79
N PRO A 98 8.03 -5.70 -3.67
CA PRO A 98 8.64 -6.82 -4.38
C PRO A 98 9.77 -6.39 -5.34
N VAL A 99 9.65 -5.22 -5.98
CA VAL A 99 10.72 -4.72 -6.86
C VAL A 99 12.00 -4.44 -6.07
N ILE A 100 11.91 -3.77 -4.93
CA ILE A 100 13.06 -3.48 -4.06
C ILE A 100 13.66 -4.77 -3.51
N SER A 101 12.83 -5.71 -3.09
CA SER A 101 13.26 -6.99 -2.54
C SER A 101 14.09 -7.80 -3.54
N VAL A 102 13.63 -7.89 -4.79
CA VAL A 102 14.36 -8.58 -5.85
C VAL A 102 15.62 -7.83 -6.27
N THR A 103 15.59 -6.49 -6.28
CA THR A 103 16.77 -5.68 -6.62
C THR A 103 17.91 -5.88 -5.63
N ASN A 104 17.58 -6.05 -4.35
CA ASN A 104 18.55 -6.30 -3.28
C ASN A 104 18.92 -7.78 -3.12
N ASN A 105 18.34 -8.69 -3.92
CA ASN A 105 18.56 -10.13 -3.85
C ASN A 105 18.31 -10.71 -2.44
N TYR A 106 17.23 -10.30 -1.79
CA TYR A 106 16.88 -10.80 -0.47
C TYR A 106 16.53 -12.28 -0.48
N ASN A 107 16.97 -12.98 0.57
CA ASN A 107 16.56 -14.36 0.82
C ASN A 107 15.05 -14.42 1.12
N PHE A 108 14.48 -15.62 1.02
CA PHE A 108 13.04 -15.81 1.24
C PHE A 108 12.55 -15.26 2.60
N VAL A 109 13.30 -15.51 3.68
CA VAL A 109 12.96 -15.04 5.03
C VAL A 109 13.08 -13.52 5.15
N GLU A 110 14.16 -12.95 4.61
CA GLU A 110 14.38 -11.50 4.58
C GLU A 110 13.28 -10.77 3.81
N ASN A 111 12.85 -11.37 2.71
CA ASN A 111 11.76 -10.87 1.89
C ASN A 111 10.44 -10.77 2.65
N ILE A 112 10.08 -11.79 3.42
CA ILE A 112 8.87 -11.78 4.26
C ILE A 112 8.96 -10.73 5.36
N VAL A 113 10.08 -10.66 6.07
CA VAL A 113 10.30 -9.68 7.13
C VAL A 113 10.24 -8.25 6.58
N PHE A 114 10.86 -8.02 5.43
CA PHE A 114 10.81 -6.72 4.75
C PHE A 114 9.38 -6.34 4.33
N ALA A 115 8.62 -7.27 3.77
CA ALA A 115 7.24 -7.04 3.36
C ALA A 115 6.33 -6.70 4.53
N ILE A 116 6.45 -7.42 5.65
CA ILE A 116 5.68 -7.14 6.89
C ILE A 116 6.09 -5.78 7.46
N GLY A 117 7.37 -5.48 7.53
CA GLY A 117 7.88 -4.21 8.02
C GLY A 117 7.38 -3.01 7.19
N ALA A 118 7.43 -3.14 5.86
CA ALA A 118 6.92 -2.11 4.94
C ALA A 118 5.39 -1.92 5.08
N GLY A 119 4.63 -3.02 5.22
CA GLY A 119 3.19 -2.99 5.42
C GLY A 119 2.80 -2.31 6.74
N LEU A 120 3.46 -2.66 7.84
CA LEU A 120 3.22 -2.04 9.15
C LEU A 120 3.60 -0.57 9.16
N GLY A 121 4.71 -0.19 8.54
CA GLY A 121 5.12 1.21 8.39
C GLY A 121 4.10 2.03 7.61
N PHE A 122 3.54 1.46 6.54
CA PHE A 122 2.48 2.09 5.77
C PHE A 122 1.17 2.23 6.56
N ALA A 123 0.77 1.19 7.31
CA ALA A 123 -0.40 1.23 8.17
C ALA A 123 -0.27 2.31 9.25
N LEU A 124 0.89 2.43 9.89
CA LEU A 124 1.17 3.48 10.87
C LEU A 124 1.04 4.87 10.25
N ALA A 125 1.63 5.10 9.08
CA ALA A 125 1.54 6.38 8.38
C ALA A 125 0.07 6.72 8.01
N LEU A 126 -0.73 5.71 7.61
CA LEU A 126 -2.15 5.87 7.31
C LEU A 126 -2.97 6.30 8.54
N ILE A 127 -2.72 5.68 9.70
CA ILE A 127 -3.37 6.00 10.96
C ILE A 127 -3.02 7.42 11.41
N LEU A 128 -1.75 7.80 11.31
CA LEU A 128 -1.31 9.17 11.64
C LEU A 128 -2.00 10.21 10.76
N MET A 129 -2.08 9.95 9.45
CA MET A 129 -2.76 10.85 8.52
C MET A 129 -4.25 10.97 8.83
N ALA A 130 -4.92 9.86 9.13
CA ALA A 130 -6.34 9.85 9.50
C ALA A 130 -6.59 10.64 10.78
N SER A 131 -5.75 10.47 11.81
CA SER A 131 -5.83 11.21 13.08
C SER A 131 -5.61 12.71 12.90
N CYS A 132 -4.68 13.10 12.04
CA CYS A 132 -4.45 14.51 11.73
C CYS A 132 -5.65 15.14 11.01
N ARG A 133 -6.25 14.42 10.05
CA ARG A 133 -7.44 14.92 9.32
C ARG A 133 -8.66 15.04 10.20
N GLU A 134 -8.90 14.08 11.07
CA GLU A 134 -10.01 14.13 12.02
C GLU A 134 -9.92 15.36 12.93
N LYS A 135 -8.72 15.69 13.40
CA LYS A 135 -8.51 16.93 14.20
C LYS A 135 -8.71 18.20 13.39
N LEU A 136 -8.35 18.19 12.12
CA LEU A 136 -8.50 19.35 11.23
C LEU A 136 -9.96 19.61 10.84
N ASP A 137 -10.80 18.59 10.82
CA ASP A 137 -12.25 18.76 10.58
C ASP A 137 -12.94 19.55 11.70
N TYR A 138 -12.38 19.54 12.91
CA TYR A 138 -12.85 20.35 14.06
C TYR A 138 -12.17 21.72 14.17
N ALA A 139 -11.15 21.99 13.35
CA ALA A 139 -10.43 23.26 13.36
C ALA A 139 -11.08 24.29 12.43
N ASP A 140 -11.01 25.57 12.79
CA ASP A 140 -11.50 26.68 11.98
C ASP A 140 -10.56 26.92 10.79
N VAL A 141 -10.79 26.16 9.72
CA VAL A 141 -9.98 26.25 8.49
C VAL A 141 -10.69 27.18 7.49
N PRO A 142 -9.98 28.13 6.85
CA PRO A 142 -10.53 28.97 5.79
C PRO A 142 -11.17 28.15 4.67
N GLU A 143 -12.34 28.57 4.17
CA GLU A 143 -13.11 27.84 3.14
C GLU A 143 -12.30 27.37 1.93
N PRO A 144 -11.36 28.14 1.34
CA PRO A 144 -10.60 27.69 0.18
C PRO A 144 -9.61 26.55 0.46
N LEU A 145 -9.28 26.30 1.74
CA LEU A 145 -8.36 25.24 2.15
C LEU A 145 -9.06 24.00 2.69
N LYS A 146 -10.38 24.04 2.87
CA LYS A 146 -11.16 22.88 3.35
C LYS A 146 -11.12 21.73 2.35
N GLY A 147 -10.94 20.50 2.84
CA GLY A 147 -11.00 19.25 2.08
C GLY A 147 -9.65 18.75 1.57
N THR A 148 -9.50 18.62 0.27
CA THR A 148 -8.30 18.03 -0.34
C THR A 148 -7.03 18.89 -0.19
N PRO A 149 -7.06 20.24 -0.31
CA PRO A 149 -5.84 21.03 -0.21
C PRO A 149 -5.12 20.91 1.14
N ILE A 150 -5.87 20.93 2.23
CA ILE A 150 -5.29 20.78 3.58
C ILE A 150 -4.69 19.39 3.79
N ALA A 151 -5.28 18.35 3.18
CA ALA A 151 -4.75 17.01 3.23
C ALA A 151 -3.36 16.91 2.56
N PHE A 152 -3.15 17.65 1.46
CA PHE A 152 -1.83 17.74 0.80
C PHE A 152 -0.79 18.42 1.69
N VAL A 153 -1.16 19.50 2.37
CA VAL A 153 -0.26 20.19 3.31
C VAL A 153 0.14 19.25 4.46
N VAL A 154 -0.82 18.54 5.05
CA VAL A 154 -0.55 17.56 6.13
C VAL A 154 0.32 16.42 5.65
N ALA A 155 0.07 15.89 4.45
CA ALA A 155 0.90 14.85 3.86
C ALA A 155 2.34 15.33 3.63
N GLY A 156 2.52 16.57 3.19
CA GLY A 156 3.84 17.21 3.04
C GLY A 156 4.57 17.34 4.37
N MET A 157 3.89 17.79 5.42
CA MET A 157 4.48 17.90 6.78
C MET A 157 4.86 16.54 7.35
N LEU A 158 4.01 15.52 7.20
CA LEU A 158 4.31 14.14 7.57
C LEU A 158 5.52 13.59 6.81
N SER A 159 5.60 13.86 5.51
CA SER A 159 6.73 13.44 4.66
C SER A 159 8.04 14.07 5.16
N LEU A 160 8.07 15.35 5.51
CA LEU A 160 9.24 16.02 6.08
C LEU A 160 9.63 15.44 7.45
N ALA A 161 8.64 15.12 8.30
CA ALA A 161 8.90 14.49 9.59
C ALA A 161 9.56 13.10 9.41
N PHE A 162 9.07 12.28 8.48
CA PHE A 162 9.67 10.98 8.17
C PHE A 162 11.04 11.08 7.50
N LEU A 163 11.31 12.13 6.74
CA LEU A 163 12.66 12.39 6.17
C LEU A 163 13.71 12.60 7.26
N GLY A 164 13.31 13.17 8.41
CA GLY A 164 14.21 13.30 9.57
C GLY A 164 14.72 11.96 10.11
N PHE A 165 13.93 10.89 9.97
CA PHE A 165 14.35 9.53 10.38
C PHE A 165 15.29 8.86 9.37
N SER A 166 15.24 9.21 8.09
CA SER A 166 16.07 8.58 7.06
C SER A 166 17.56 8.96 7.18
N GLY A 167 17.88 10.01 7.92
CA GLY A 167 19.26 10.43 8.20
C GLY A 167 19.90 9.80 9.45
N MET A 168 19.18 8.92 10.16
CA MET A 168 19.65 8.29 11.40
C MET A 168 20.14 6.84 11.20
N ILE A 169 20.10 6.30 9.98
CA ILE A 169 20.54 4.94 9.64
C ILE A 169 21.83 4.99 8.82
#